data_a677c4aa6ab972b353e9dc0c8215f777
#
_entry.id   a677c4aa6ab972b353e9dc0c8215f777
#
_cell.length_a   1.000
_cell.length_b   1.000
_cell.length_c   1.000
_cell.angle_alpha   90.00
_cell.angle_beta   90.00
_cell.angle_gamma   90.00
#
_symmetry.space_group_name_H-M   'P 1'
#
loop_
_entity.id
_entity.type
_entity.pdbx_description
1 polymer ?
#
loop_
_entity_poly.entity_id
_entity_poly.type
_entity_poly.pdbx_seq_one_letter_code
_entity_poly.pdbx_strand_id
1 'polypeptide(L)'
;MTQNIAQLDGLVPERLAPRTRKIVLEDYDLAVDIGFHDFEVGAPQRLLVTVEVWVDERSQAWDYDFLRTEIGALAAGRRFNLQETFVREIYDLVAARRGVTALRVSTRKPDIYPDCAGVGVELSSF
;
A
#
# COMPACT_ATOMS: atom_id res chain seq x y z
N MET A 1 -43.81 13.74 6.66
CA MET A 1 -42.99 13.66 6.80
C MET A 1 -42.17 13.01 6.43
N THR A 2 -41.87 13.23 6.44
CA THR A 2 -41.10 12.90 6.34
C THR A 2 -40.04 12.68 6.20
N GLN A 3 -39.56 12.68 5.82
CA GLN A 3 -38.55 12.57 5.62
C GLN A 3 -37.40 12.77 5.84
N ASN A 4 -37.16 12.89 5.58
CA ASN A 4 -36.08 13.64 6.17
C ASN A 4 -35.79 13.35 7.58
N ILE A 5 -36.40 12.41 8.11
CA ILE A 5 -36.27 12.02 9.50
C ILE A 5 -34.85 11.60 9.81
N ALA A 6 -34.21 10.88 8.89
CA ALA A 6 -32.85 10.45 9.08
C ALA A 6 -31.90 11.63 9.25
N GLN A 7 -32.17 12.72 8.56
CA GLN A 7 -31.36 13.91 8.69
C GLN A 7 -31.61 14.60 10.01
N LEU A 8 -32.84 14.53 10.49
CA LEU A 8 -33.23 15.25 11.68
C LEU A 8 -32.69 14.63 12.95
N ASP A 9 -32.66 13.30 13.02
CA ASP A 9 -32.24 12.66 14.26
C ASP A 9 -30.73 12.45 14.32
N GLY A 10 -30.02 12.58 13.23
CA GLY A 10 -28.57 12.49 13.23
C GLY A 10 -27.98 11.17 13.65
N LEU A 11 -28.80 10.15 13.75
CA LEU A 11 -28.33 8.83 14.16
C LEU A 11 -27.94 8.00 12.95
N VAL A 12 -26.86 7.25 13.09
CA VAL A 12 -26.41 6.35 12.04
C VAL A 12 -27.14 5.03 12.18
N PRO A 13 -27.88 4.58 11.14
CA PRO A 13 -28.48 3.26 11.18
C PRO A 13 -27.41 2.19 11.34
N GLU A 14 -27.71 1.16 12.12
CA GLU A 14 -26.74 0.12 12.40
C GLU A 14 -26.22 -0.54 11.12
N ARG A 15 -27.10 -0.73 10.13
CA ARG A 15 -26.68 -1.34 8.87
C ARG A 15 -25.64 -0.52 8.10
N LEU A 16 -25.51 0.77 8.42
CA LEU A 16 -24.56 1.68 7.81
C LEU A 16 -23.38 1.98 8.72
N ALA A 17 -23.36 1.45 9.93
CA ALA A 17 -22.21 1.63 10.81
C ALA A 17 -20.96 1.03 10.16
N PRO A 18 -19.85 1.75 10.14
CA PRO A 18 -18.62 1.23 9.52
C PRO A 18 -18.10 0.02 10.28
N ARG A 19 -17.72 -1.01 9.56
CA ARG A 19 -17.20 -2.26 10.13
C ARG A 19 -15.72 -2.42 9.90
N THR A 20 -15.21 -1.80 8.85
CA THR A 20 -13.81 -1.89 8.48
C THR A 20 -13.30 -0.50 8.15
N ARG A 21 -12.01 -0.34 8.35
CA ARG A 21 -11.31 0.88 7.93
C ARG A 21 -10.19 0.45 7.01
N LYS A 22 -10.09 1.12 5.87
CA LYS A 22 -9.01 0.88 4.93
C LYS A 22 -8.11 2.10 4.89
N ILE A 23 -6.82 1.88 5.05
CA ILE A 23 -5.80 2.92 4.95
C ILE A 23 -5.02 2.65 3.68
N VAL A 24 -4.80 3.68 2.88
CA VAL A 24 -4.12 3.55 1.60
C VAL A 24 -2.97 4.54 1.51
N LEU A 25 -1.78 4.01 1.21
CA LEU A 25 -0.66 4.80 0.73
C LEU A 25 -0.59 4.52 -0.76
N GLU A 26 -0.92 5.51 -1.59
CA GLU A 26 -1.13 5.31 -3.01
C GLU A 26 -0.01 5.93 -3.84
N ASP A 27 0.55 5.14 -4.74
CA ASP A 27 1.55 5.59 -5.72
C ASP A 27 2.71 6.34 -5.08
N TYR A 28 3.25 5.79 -4.00
CA TYR A 28 4.45 6.33 -3.37
C TYR A 28 5.61 6.19 -4.35
N ASP A 29 6.13 7.31 -4.81
CA ASP A 29 7.11 7.40 -5.88
C ASP A 29 8.53 7.33 -5.28
N LEU A 30 9.23 6.24 -5.57
CA LEU A 30 10.56 5.97 -5.03
C LEU A 30 11.56 5.74 -6.13
N ALA A 31 12.80 6.13 -5.89
CA ALA A 31 13.92 5.72 -6.72
C ALA A 31 14.56 4.49 -6.07
N VAL A 32 14.53 3.35 -6.75
CA VAL A 32 15.02 2.08 -6.22
C VAL A 32 15.99 1.43 -7.21
N ASP A 33 17.11 0.95 -6.69
CA ASP A 33 18.05 0.15 -7.50
C ASP A 33 17.50 -1.27 -7.53
N ILE A 34 16.77 -1.61 -8.60
CA ILE A 34 16.00 -2.83 -8.69
C ILE A 34 16.00 -3.36 -10.13
N GLY A 35 16.09 -4.69 -10.24
CA GLY A 35 16.04 -5.38 -11.52
C GLY A 35 17.24 -6.30 -11.71
N PHE A 36 17.04 -7.39 -12.47
CA PHE A 36 18.10 -8.37 -12.68
C PHE A 36 18.78 -8.23 -14.06
N HIS A 37 18.24 -7.39 -14.94
CA HIS A 37 18.88 -7.12 -16.24
C HIS A 37 20.12 -6.25 -16.05
N ASP A 38 21.13 -6.47 -16.89
CA ASP A 38 22.39 -5.73 -16.79
C ASP A 38 22.18 -4.21 -16.84
N PHE A 39 21.26 -3.76 -17.68
CA PHE A 39 21.02 -2.32 -17.83
C PHE A 39 20.33 -1.71 -16.60
N GLU A 40 19.78 -2.54 -15.71
CA GLU A 40 19.12 -2.09 -14.49
C GLU A 40 20.08 -1.99 -13.31
N VAL A 41 21.22 -2.67 -13.38
CA VAL A 41 22.16 -2.72 -12.25
C VAL A 41 22.84 -1.36 -12.08
N GLY A 42 22.76 -0.81 -10.85
CA GLY A 42 23.37 0.47 -10.53
C GLY A 42 22.67 1.68 -11.14
N ALA A 43 21.48 1.47 -11.68
CA ALA A 43 20.68 2.52 -12.31
C ALA A 43 19.32 2.57 -11.60
N PRO A 44 19.20 3.36 -10.53
CA PRO A 44 17.92 3.43 -9.82
C PRO A 44 16.76 3.77 -10.73
N GLN A 45 15.65 3.07 -10.54
CA GLN A 45 14.45 3.23 -11.32
C GLN A 45 13.35 3.83 -10.46
N ARG A 46 12.45 4.53 -11.12
CA ARG A 46 11.24 4.99 -10.49
C ARG A 46 10.32 3.79 -10.25
N LEU A 47 9.85 3.66 -9.03
CA LEU A 47 8.95 2.58 -8.65
C LEU A 47 7.80 3.19 -7.85
N LEU A 48 6.58 2.87 -8.24
CA LEU A 48 5.38 3.33 -7.54
C LEU A 48 4.90 2.22 -6.61
N VAL A 49 4.74 2.53 -5.33
CA VAL A 49 4.31 1.57 -4.33
C VAL A 49 2.94 1.98 -3.80
N THR A 50 2.02 1.02 -3.79
CA THR A 50 0.69 1.21 -3.19
C THR A 50 0.49 0.16 -2.12
N VAL A 51 0.11 0.60 -0.92
CA VAL A 51 -0.19 -0.28 0.21
C VAL A 51 -1.63 -0.01 0.63
N GLU A 52 -2.44 -1.06 0.68
CA GLU A 52 -3.81 -0.99 1.18
C GLU A 52 -3.89 -1.88 2.42
N VAL A 53 -4.23 -1.28 3.54
CA VAL A 53 -4.27 -1.96 4.83
C VAL A 53 -5.68 -1.87 5.38
N TRP A 54 -6.28 -3.02 5.69
CA TRP A 54 -7.55 -3.07 6.37
C TRP A 54 -7.31 -3.28 7.85
N VAL A 55 -7.96 -2.49 8.68
CA VAL A 55 -7.87 -2.57 10.13
C VAL A 55 -9.28 -2.63 10.72
N ASP A 56 -9.39 -3.17 11.93
CA ASP A 56 -10.68 -3.17 12.62
C ASP A 56 -11.08 -1.72 12.91
N GLU A 57 -12.32 -1.37 12.56
CA GLU A 57 -12.83 -0.02 12.78
C GLU A 57 -12.78 0.37 14.26
N ARG A 58 -12.89 -0.61 15.15
CA ARG A 58 -12.84 -0.35 16.59
C ARG A 58 -11.43 -0.21 17.12
N SER A 59 -10.43 -0.46 16.29
CA SER A 59 -9.03 -0.26 16.67
C SER A 59 -8.76 1.23 16.88
N GLN A 60 -7.80 1.53 17.73
CA GLN A 60 -7.32 2.88 17.85
C GLN A 60 -6.65 3.33 16.56
N ALA A 61 -6.35 4.60 16.49
CA ALA A 61 -5.69 5.16 15.32
C ALA A 61 -4.47 4.30 14.95
N TRP A 62 -4.43 3.87 13.72
CA TRP A 62 -3.31 3.11 13.19
C TRP A 62 -2.35 4.10 12.57
N ASP A 63 -1.09 4.07 13.01
CA ASP A 63 -0.08 5.02 12.54
C ASP A 63 0.37 4.63 11.14
N TYR A 64 -0.07 5.40 10.14
CA TYR A 64 0.31 5.17 8.75
C TYR A 64 1.60 5.89 8.34
N ASP A 65 2.11 6.78 9.18
CA ASP A 65 3.36 7.48 8.86
C ASP A 65 4.52 6.49 8.74
N PHE A 66 4.48 5.39 9.51
CA PHE A 66 5.52 4.39 9.41
C PHE A 66 5.61 3.76 8.04
N LEU A 67 4.49 3.66 7.30
CA LEU A 67 4.50 3.10 5.95
C LEU A 67 5.49 3.87 5.08
N ARG A 68 5.32 5.19 5.04
CA ARG A 68 6.17 6.03 4.22
C ARG A 68 7.62 5.98 4.69
N THR A 69 7.84 6.06 5.99
CA THR A 69 9.19 6.07 6.57
C THR A 69 9.91 4.75 6.36
N GLU A 70 9.25 3.63 6.68
CA GLU A 70 9.91 2.32 6.63
C GLU A 70 10.07 1.83 5.20
N ILE A 71 9.10 2.08 4.33
CA ILE A 71 9.21 1.71 2.92
C ILE A 71 10.31 2.53 2.26
N GLY A 72 10.38 3.82 2.56
CA GLY A 72 11.45 4.67 2.05
C GLY A 72 12.83 4.22 2.50
N ALA A 73 12.95 3.82 3.77
CA ALA A 73 14.21 3.30 4.31
C ALA A 73 14.60 1.98 3.63
N LEU A 74 13.62 1.10 3.41
CA LEU A 74 13.85 -0.17 2.73
C LEU A 74 14.34 0.06 1.29
N ALA A 75 13.72 0.99 0.59
CA ALA A 75 14.08 1.33 -0.79
C ALA A 75 15.50 1.89 -0.89
N ALA A 76 15.92 2.67 0.10
CA ALA A 76 17.25 3.29 0.12
C ALA A 76 18.33 2.37 0.66
N GLY A 77 17.94 1.28 1.32
CA GLY A 77 18.86 0.48 2.11
C GLY A 77 19.73 -0.46 1.32
N ARG A 78 19.29 -0.90 0.16
CA ARG A 78 20.04 -1.87 -0.64
C ARG A 78 19.46 -2.02 -2.03
N ARG A 79 20.18 -2.81 -2.85
CA ARG A 79 19.74 -3.20 -4.17
C ARG A 79 18.85 -4.45 -4.10
N PHE A 80 17.86 -4.54 -5.01
CA PHE A 80 16.98 -5.69 -5.14
C PHE A 80 17.09 -6.26 -6.56
N ASN A 81 17.33 -7.56 -6.68
CA ASN A 81 17.35 -8.20 -8.00
C ASN A 81 15.96 -8.31 -8.59
N LEU A 82 14.96 -8.59 -7.77
CA LEU A 82 13.60 -8.83 -8.22
C LEU A 82 12.62 -7.89 -7.55
N GLN A 83 11.63 -7.44 -8.33
CA GLN A 83 10.52 -6.65 -7.80
C GLN A 83 9.70 -7.47 -6.80
N GLU A 84 9.58 -8.78 -7.03
CA GLU A 84 8.90 -9.71 -6.14
C GLU A 84 9.52 -9.72 -4.75
N THR A 85 10.85 -9.64 -4.66
CA THR A 85 11.54 -9.60 -3.36
C THR A 85 11.22 -8.32 -2.62
N PHE A 86 11.23 -7.20 -3.33
CA PHE A 86 10.95 -5.91 -2.73
C PHE A 86 9.51 -5.84 -2.22
N VAL A 87 8.55 -6.26 -3.04
CA VAL A 87 7.14 -6.22 -2.63
C VAL A 87 6.88 -7.16 -1.45
N ARG A 88 7.55 -8.31 -1.41
CA ARG A 88 7.41 -9.25 -0.30
C ARG A 88 7.95 -8.68 1.01
N GLU A 89 9.06 -7.97 0.96
CA GLU A 89 9.61 -7.35 2.16
C GLU A 89 8.71 -6.24 2.68
N ILE A 90 8.12 -5.44 1.78
CA ILE A 90 7.12 -4.47 2.20
C ILE A 90 5.92 -5.17 2.83
N TYR A 91 5.45 -6.24 2.19
CA TYR A 91 4.31 -7.00 2.68
C TYR A 91 4.56 -7.52 4.09
N ASP A 92 5.70 -8.16 4.31
CA ASP A 92 6.05 -8.71 5.63
C ASP A 92 6.17 -7.62 6.70
N LEU A 93 6.75 -6.47 6.33
CA LEU A 93 6.89 -5.32 7.21
C LEU A 93 5.52 -4.83 7.70
N VAL A 94 4.57 -4.70 6.80
CA VAL A 94 3.23 -4.21 7.13
C VAL A 94 2.42 -5.27 7.86
N ALA A 95 2.51 -6.52 7.41
CA ALA A 95 1.78 -7.64 8.01
C ALA A 95 2.16 -7.85 9.47
N ALA A 96 3.38 -7.49 9.85
CA ALA A 96 3.85 -7.64 11.23
C ALA A 96 3.25 -6.59 12.18
N ARG A 97 2.59 -5.55 11.65
CA ARG A 97 2.02 -4.50 12.50
C ARG A 97 0.72 -4.97 13.13
N ARG A 98 0.54 -4.57 14.39
CA ARG A 98 -0.67 -4.93 15.14
C ARG A 98 -1.88 -4.25 14.51
N GLY A 99 -3.00 -4.96 14.46
CA GLY A 99 -4.28 -4.42 14.02
C GLY A 99 -4.56 -4.62 12.55
N VAL A 100 -3.63 -5.15 11.77
CA VAL A 100 -3.85 -5.43 10.35
C VAL A 100 -4.70 -6.68 10.22
N THR A 101 -5.83 -6.57 9.52
CA THR A 101 -6.75 -7.70 9.30
C THR A 101 -6.70 -8.20 7.86
N ALA A 102 -6.33 -7.35 6.92
CA ALA A 102 -6.12 -7.72 5.53
C ALA A 102 -5.14 -6.73 4.91
N LEU A 103 -4.47 -7.14 3.85
CA LEU A 103 -3.36 -6.39 3.29
C LEU A 103 -3.23 -6.66 1.80
N ARG A 104 -2.98 -5.61 1.04
CA ARG A 104 -2.58 -5.69 -0.35
C ARG A 104 -1.45 -4.71 -0.59
N VAL A 105 -0.36 -5.19 -1.18
CA VAL A 105 0.80 -4.39 -1.55
C VAL A 105 1.06 -4.57 -3.02
N SER A 106 1.21 -3.49 -3.74
CA SER A 106 1.56 -3.53 -5.16
C SER A 106 2.69 -2.57 -5.47
N THR A 107 3.49 -2.95 -6.44
CA THR A 107 4.56 -2.12 -6.97
C THR A 107 4.44 -2.07 -8.48
N ARG A 108 4.88 -0.98 -9.08
CA ARG A 108 4.83 -0.81 -10.53
C ARG A 108 6.02 0.00 -11.00
N LYS A 109 6.72 -0.51 -12.01
CA LYS A 109 7.75 0.22 -12.75
C LYS A 109 7.06 0.95 -13.90
N PRO A 110 6.84 2.26 -13.81
CA PRO A 110 6.06 2.97 -14.83
C PRO A 110 6.83 3.23 -16.12
N ASP A 111 8.16 3.16 -16.07
CA ASP A 111 9.00 3.62 -17.19
C ASP A 111 9.73 2.49 -17.90
N ILE A 112 9.44 1.23 -17.58
CA ILE A 112 10.20 0.09 -18.12
C ILE A 112 9.92 -0.11 -19.63
N TYR A 113 8.69 0.12 -20.07
CA TYR A 113 8.28 0.01 -21.45
C TYR A 113 7.54 1.27 -21.89
N PRO A 114 7.83 1.79 -23.10
CA PRO A 114 7.17 3.01 -23.57
C PRO A 114 5.70 2.81 -23.93
N ASP A 115 5.30 1.57 -24.19
CA ASP A 115 3.93 1.25 -24.63
C ASP A 115 3.06 0.66 -23.51
N CYS A 116 3.52 0.69 -22.27
CA CYS A 116 2.78 0.19 -21.12
C CYS A 116 2.73 1.24 -20.01
N ALA A 117 1.63 1.26 -19.25
CA ALA A 117 1.55 2.10 -18.06
C ALA A 117 2.52 1.64 -16.97
N GLY A 118 2.98 0.40 -17.05
CA GLY A 118 3.94 -0.12 -16.11
C GLY A 118 3.89 -1.63 -16.01
N VAL A 119 4.87 -2.19 -15.32
CA VAL A 119 4.94 -3.61 -15.00
C VAL A 119 5.07 -3.73 -13.50
N GLY A 120 4.21 -4.52 -12.89
CA GLY A 120 4.16 -4.59 -11.44
C GLY A 120 3.90 -5.97 -10.88
N VAL A 121 4.03 -6.04 -9.56
CA VAL A 121 3.77 -7.24 -8.78
C VAL A 121 2.84 -6.85 -7.63
N GLU A 122 1.87 -7.68 -7.37
CA GLU A 122 0.93 -7.46 -6.28
C GLU A 122 0.86 -8.71 -5.41
N LEU A 123 0.88 -8.50 -4.10
CA LEU A 123 0.62 -9.53 -3.10
C LEU A 123 -0.59 -9.12 -2.29
N SER A 124 -1.45 -10.07 -1.97
CA SER A 124 -2.60 -9.79 -1.10
C SER A 124 -2.87 -10.97 -0.18
N SER A 125 -3.54 -10.69 0.93
CA SER A 125 -3.92 -11.70 1.90
C SER A 125 -5.25 -12.38 1.56
N PHE A 126 -5.87 -12.00 0.44
CA PHE A 126 -7.21 -12.48 0.08
C PHE A 126 -7.34 -12.67 -1.42
#